data_9f50d455b729bc6870b9c0f33dbb2c6e
#
_entry.id   9f50d455b729bc6870b9c0f33dbb2c6e
#
_cell.length_a   1.000
_cell.length_b   1.000
_cell.length_c   1.000
_cell.angle_alpha   90.00
_cell.angle_beta   90.00
_cell.angle_gamma   90.00
#
_symmetry.space_group_name_H-M   'P 1'
#
loop_
_entity.id
_entity.type
_entity.pdbx_description
1 polymer ?
#
loop_
_entity_poly.entity_id
_entity_poly.type
_entity_poly.pdbx_seq_one_letter_code
_entity_poly.pdbx_strand_id
1 'polypeptide(L)'
;MSISLEIFGDRWSLLIIRDLMVRGYRTFKELLQSGEGIATNILADRLEKLQEARIVVAERSKSDGRKLNYRLTEKGIDLAPVLLELLIWGAQHEDTGAPCAVIEEMAKNREAVLKEVRRRWQERDPRTFLPRFGSNGRNSE
;
A
#
# COMPACT_ATOMS: atom_id res chain seq x y z
N MET A 1 12.91 13.34 -11.40
CA MET A 1 12.77 12.97 -9.96
C MET A 1 11.95 13.97 -9.15
N SER A 2 12.18 15.26 -9.23
CA SER A 2 11.47 16.26 -8.40
C SER A 2 9.94 16.18 -8.51
N ILE A 3 9.41 16.08 -9.72
CA ILE A 3 7.96 15.97 -9.91
C ILE A 3 7.36 14.70 -9.28
N SER A 4 8.09 13.60 -9.32
CA SER A 4 7.67 12.35 -8.67
C SER A 4 7.60 12.53 -7.15
N LEU A 5 8.58 13.17 -6.57
CA LEU A 5 8.62 13.43 -5.13
C LEU A 5 7.53 14.43 -4.68
N GLU A 6 7.16 15.37 -5.53
CA GLU A 6 6.02 16.25 -5.26
C GLU A 6 4.69 15.50 -5.21
N ILE A 7 4.52 14.49 -6.06
CA ILE A 7 3.28 13.71 -6.16
C ILE A 7 3.15 12.71 -5.01
N PHE A 8 4.19 11.95 -4.71
CA PHE A 8 4.13 10.85 -3.72
C PHE A 8 5.30 10.78 -2.76
N GLY A 9 6.17 11.80 -2.70
CA GLY A 9 7.41 11.76 -1.91
C GLY A 9 7.24 11.91 -0.40
N ASP A 10 6.03 12.13 0.10
CA ASP A 10 5.79 12.22 1.54
C ASP A 10 5.41 10.86 2.13
N ARG A 11 5.67 10.71 3.42
CA ARG A 11 5.42 9.49 4.17
C ARG A 11 3.97 9.00 4.03
N TRP A 12 3.00 9.89 4.19
CA TRP A 12 1.60 9.52 4.25
C TRP A 12 1.08 9.04 2.90
N SER A 13 1.44 9.70 1.81
CA SER A 13 1.07 9.27 0.46
C SER A 13 1.62 7.88 0.15
N LEU A 14 2.87 7.60 0.47
CA LEU A 14 3.48 6.29 0.26
C LEU A 14 2.82 5.20 1.11
N LEU A 15 2.48 5.48 2.35
CA LEU A 15 1.79 4.52 3.22
C LEU A 15 0.37 4.22 2.73
N ILE A 16 -0.35 5.22 2.25
CA ILE A 16 -1.69 5.03 1.66
C ILE A 16 -1.60 4.14 0.41
N ILE A 17 -0.66 4.44 -0.48
CA ILE A 17 -0.44 3.64 -1.69
C ILE A 17 -0.11 2.18 -1.33
N ARG A 18 0.75 1.96 -0.35
CA ARG A 18 1.07 0.62 0.18
C ARG A 18 -0.20 -0.12 0.63
N ASP A 19 -1.02 0.53 1.42
CA ASP A 19 -2.21 -0.08 2.00
C ASP A 19 -3.23 -0.47 0.93
N LEU A 20 -3.40 0.37 -0.06
CA LEU A 20 -4.26 0.06 -1.21
C LEU A 20 -3.68 -1.04 -2.10
N MET A 21 -2.34 -1.10 -2.20
CA MET A 21 -1.66 -2.02 -3.11
C MET A 21 -1.56 -3.45 -2.55
N VAL A 22 -1.15 -3.58 -1.29
CA VAL A 22 -0.73 -4.87 -0.74
C VAL A 22 -1.47 -5.31 0.51
N ARG A 23 -2.21 -4.43 1.16
CA ARG A 23 -2.97 -4.77 2.38
C ARG A 23 -4.46 -5.02 2.13
N GLY A 24 -4.92 -4.81 0.91
CA GLY A 24 -6.32 -5.00 0.55
C GLY A 24 -7.28 -3.96 1.14
N TYR A 25 -6.77 -2.86 1.68
CA TYR A 25 -7.59 -1.79 2.23
C TYR A 25 -8.27 -1.02 1.10
N ARG A 26 -9.51 -0.60 1.34
CA ARG A 26 -10.34 0.06 0.32
C ARG A 26 -11.13 1.23 0.86
N THR A 27 -11.43 1.24 2.15
CA THR A 27 -12.27 2.26 2.76
C THR A 27 -11.45 3.28 3.54
N PHE A 28 -12.01 4.48 3.70
CA PHE A 28 -11.41 5.52 4.53
C PHE A 28 -11.14 5.01 5.96
N LYS A 29 -12.09 4.28 6.52
CA LYS A 29 -11.98 3.71 7.86
C LYS A 29 -10.81 2.73 7.97
N GLU A 30 -10.66 1.83 6.99
CA GLU A 30 -9.55 0.87 6.96
C GLU A 30 -8.20 1.59 6.87
N LEU A 31 -8.09 2.59 6.00
CA LEU A 31 -6.87 3.40 5.86
C LEU A 31 -6.55 4.17 7.15
N LEU A 32 -7.56 4.73 7.81
CA LEU A 32 -7.40 5.43 9.08
C LEU A 32 -6.89 4.50 10.19
N GLN A 33 -7.29 3.25 10.17
CA GLN A 33 -6.95 2.22 11.15
C GLN A 33 -5.73 1.37 10.76
N SER A 34 -4.93 1.84 9.81
CA SER A 34 -3.77 1.09 9.28
C SER A 34 -2.68 0.78 10.31
N GLY A 35 -2.69 1.44 11.45
CA GLY A 35 -1.70 1.28 12.52
C GLY A 35 -0.55 2.28 12.48
N GLU A 36 -0.56 3.19 11.52
CA GLU A 36 0.48 4.22 11.36
C GLU A 36 0.18 5.53 12.12
N GLY A 37 -1.02 5.66 12.64
CA GLY A 37 -1.42 6.83 13.42
C GLY A 37 -1.73 8.07 12.60
N ILE A 38 -2.17 7.90 11.35
CA ILE A 38 -2.53 9.03 10.50
C ILE A 38 -3.75 9.77 11.05
N ALA A 39 -3.69 11.10 11.09
CA ALA A 39 -4.83 11.92 11.46
C ALA A 39 -5.87 11.97 10.33
N THR A 40 -7.15 12.09 10.69
CA THR A 40 -8.26 12.10 9.75
C THR A 40 -8.13 13.18 8.69
N ASN A 41 -7.75 14.40 9.08
CA ASN A 41 -7.57 15.51 8.16
C ASN A 41 -6.39 15.30 7.19
N ILE A 42 -5.32 14.67 7.65
CA ILE A 42 -4.17 14.33 6.81
C ILE A 42 -4.57 13.26 5.78
N LEU A 43 -5.27 12.22 6.21
CA LEU A 43 -5.74 11.18 5.31
C LEU A 43 -6.66 11.75 4.22
N ALA A 44 -7.62 12.58 4.61
CA ALA A 44 -8.52 13.24 3.66
C ALA A 44 -7.76 14.10 2.64
N ASP A 45 -6.81 14.91 3.11
CA ASP A 45 -5.97 15.76 2.27
C ASP A 45 -5.12 14.95 1.27
N ARG A 46 -4.47 13.90 1.75
CA ARG A 46 -3.63 13.05 0.89
C ARG A 46 -4.42 12.26 -0.13
N LEU A 47 -5.59 11.74 0.24
CA LEU A 47 -6.48 11.06 -0.71
C LEU A 47 -6.97 12.01 -1.80
N GLU A 48 -7.31 13.24 -1.47
CA GLU A 48 -7.68 14.26 -2.44
C GLU A 48 -6.54 14.53 -3.42
N LYS A 49 -5.32 14.76 -2.92
CA LYS A 49 -4.14 15.00 -3.74
C LYS A 49 -3.78 13.82 -4.64
N LEU A 50 -3.89 12.60 -4.12
CA LEU A 50 -3.64 11.38 -4.90
C LEU A 50 -4.70 11.19 -6.00
N GLN A 51 -5.94 11.59 -5.75
CA GLN A 51 -6.99 11.60 -6.78
C GLN A 51 -6.72 12.66 -7.84
N GLU A 52 -6.32 13.86 -7.47
CA GLU A 52 -5.94 14.92 -8.41
C GLU A 52 -4.76 14.50 -9.30
N ALA A 53 -3.79 13.79 -8.73
CA ALA A 53 -2.65 13.23 -9.47
C ALA A 53 -3.00 11.97 -10.27
N ARG A 54 -4.23 11.47 -10.18
CA ARG A 54 -4.72 10.25 -10.84
C ARG A 54 -4.00 8.97 -10.40
N ILE A 55 -3.47 8.96 -9.20
CA ILE A 55 -2.88 7.78 -8.56
C ILE A 55 -3.98 6.90 -7.95
N VAL A 56 -5.00 7.52 -7.41
CA VAL A 56 -6.14 6.89 -6.73
C VAL A 56 -7.43 7.34 -7.37
N VAL A 57 -8.40 6.45 -7.44
CA VAL A 57 -9.78 6.73 -7.82
C VAL A 57 -10.72 6.30 -6.69
N ALA A 58 -11.74 7.10 -6.44
CA ALA A 58 -12.81 6.76 -5.52
C ALA A 58 -13.98 6.18 -6.30
N GLU A 59 -14.46 5.01 -5.90
CA GLU A 59 -15.59 4.31 -6.50
C GLU A 59 -16.69 4.14 -5.46
N ARG A 60 -17.95 4.29 -5.86
CA ARG A 60 -19.05 3.97 -4.95
C ARG A 60 -19.12 2.47 -4.72
N SER A 61 -19.31 2.06 -3.46
CA SER A 61 -19.49 0.66 -3.12
C SER A 61 -20.75 0.10 -3.79
N LYS A 62 -20.66 -1.08 -4.38
CA LYS A 62 -21.80 -1.78 -4.96
C LYS A 62 -22.81 -2.25 -3.92
N SER A 63 -22.33 -2.54 -2.70
CA SER A 63 -23.15 -3.02 -1.59
C SER A 63 -23.79 -1.88 -0.80
N ASP A 64 -23.19 -0.69 -0.78
CA ASP A 64 -23.69 0.48 -0.10
C ASP A 64 -23.24 1.74 -0.85
N GLY A 65 -24.14 2.34 -1.60
CA GLY A 65 -23.87 3.52 -2.43
C GLY A 65 -23.46 4.78 -1.64
N ARG A 66 -23.54 4.76 -0.31
CA ARG A 66 -23.08 5.85 0.58
C ARG A 66 -21.61 5.76 0.89
N LYS A 67 -20.99 4.58 0.73
CA LYS A 67 -19.58 4.35 0.99
C LYS A 67 -18.75 4.48 -0.28
N LEU A 68 -17.57 5.09 -0.14
CA LEU A 68 -16.58 5.15 -1.18
C LEU A 68 -15.52 4.09 -0.93
N ASN A 69 -15.15 3.38 -1.99
CA ASN A 69 -13.99 2.52 -2.04
C ASN A 69 -12.90 3.22 -2.84
N TYR A 70 -11.70 3.22 -2.29
CA TYR A 70 -10.52 3.77 -2.96
C TYR A 70 -9.74 2.66 -3.65
N ARG A 71 -9.26 2.94 -4.83
CA ARG A 71 -8.49 2.00 -5.65
C ARG A 71 -7.36 2.71 -6.33
N LEU A 72 -6.21 2.05 -6.46
CA LEU A 72 -5.14 2.53 -7.32
C LEU A 72 -5.59 2.50 -8.78
N THR A 73 -5.24 3.53 -9.52
CA THR A 73 -5.32 3.52 -10.98
C THR A 73 -4.17 2.72 -11.58
N GLU A 74 -4.15 2.53 -12.89
CA GLU A 74 -3.01 1.94 -13.58
C GLU A 74 -1.72 2.74 -13.32
N LYS A 75 -1.81 4.07 -13.32
CA LYS A 75 -0.71 4.96 -12.94
C LYS A 75 -0.25 4.69 -11.50
N GLY A 76 -1.18 4.43 -10.59
CA GLY A 76 -0.88 4.12 -9.20
C GLY A 76 -0.21 2.76 -9.01
N ILE A 77 -0.71 1.71 -9.67
CA ILE A 77 -0.10 0.38 -9.55
C ILE A 77 1.28 0.31 -10.18
N ASP A 78 1.60 1.19 -11.12
CA ASP A 78 2.93 1.31 -11.69
C ASP A 78 4.00 1.74 -10.68
N LEU A 79 3.59 2.18 -9.49
CA LEU A 79 4.49 2.45 -8.37
C LEU A 79 4.94 1.20 -7.60
N ALA A 80 4.42 0.02 -7.93
CA ALA A 80 4.78 -1.22 -7.24
C ALA A 80 6.29 -1.47 -7.19
N PRO A 81 7.08 -1.27 -8.26
CA PRO A 81 8.53 -1.42 -8.17
C PRO A 81 9.19 -0.47 -7.16
N VAL A 82 8.71 0.76 -7.06
CA VAL A 82 9.23 1.76 -6.12
C VAL A 82 8.99 1.29 -4.68
N LEU A 83 7.78 0.86 -4.37
CA LEU A 83 7.43 0.39 -3.03
C LEU A 83 8.18 -0.89 -2.66
N LEU A 84 8.35 -1.81 -3.60
CA LEU A 84 9.12 -3.03 -3.38
C LEU A 84 10.57 -2.73 -3.02
N GLU A 85 11.22 -1.82 -3.74
CA GLU A 85 12.60 -1.44 -3.45
C GLU A 85 12.73 -0.72 -2.09
N LEU A 86 11.77 0.13 -1.73
CA LEU A 86 11.75 0.74 -0.39
C LEU A 86 11.63 -0.30 0.72
N LEU A 87 10.76 -1.30 0.53
CA LEU A 87 10.59 -2.40 1.47
C LEU A 87 11.88 -3.21 1.63
N ILE A 88 12.50 -3.58 0.53
CA ILE A 88 13.74 -4.38 0.51
C ILE A 88 14.89 -3.58 1.16
N TRP A 89 15.05 -2.33 0.77
CA TRP A 89 16.10 -1.47 1.31
C TRP A 89 15.96 -1.31 2.83
N GLY A 90 14.74 -1.02 3.29
CA GLY A 90 14.47 -0.86 4.71
C GLY A 90 14.79 -2.12 5.51
N ALA A 91 14.37 -3.29 5.01
CA ALA A 91 14.60 -4.55 5.67
C ALA A 91 16.07 -4.97 5.69
N GLN A 92 16.86 -4.57 4.69
CA GLN A 92 18.30 -4.87 4.63
C GLN A 92 19.13 -3.99 5.57
N HIS A 93 18.71 -2.77 5.83
CA HIS A 93 19.52 -1.77 6.52
C HIS A 93 19.00 -1.37 7.90
N GLU A 94 17.72 -1.62 8.19
CA GLU A 94 17.06 -1.22 9.41
C GLU A 94 16.31 -2.38 10.05
N ASP A 95 16.04 -2.27 11.34
CA ASP A 95 15.18 -3.23 12.04
C ASP A 95 13.71 -2.87 11.82
N THR A 96 13.09 -3.48 10.83
CA THR A 96 11.68 -3.23 10.46
C THR A 96 10.71 -4.22 11.05
N GLY A 97 11.20 -5.26 11.75
CA GLY A 97 10.39 -6.38 12.22
C GLY A 97 9.95 -7.33 11.11
N ALA A 98 10.31 -7.07 9.86
CA ALA A 98 10.00 -7.95 8.74
C ALA A 98 10.86 -9.22 8.80
N PRO A 99 10.30 -10.42 8.53
CA PRO A 99 11.09 -11.65 8.47
C PRO A 99 12.14 -11.58 7.36
N CYS A 100 13.41 -11.66 7.73
CA CYS A 100 14.52 -11.54 6.76
C CYS A 100 14.41 -12.54 5.62
N ALA A 101 14.03 -13.79 5.91
CA ALA A 101 13.89 -14.83 4.88
C ALA A 101 12.84 -14.48 3.82
N VAL A 102 11.72 -13.89 4.23
CA VAL A 102 10.66 -13.45 3.30
C VAL A 102 11.16 -12.32 2.41
N ILE A 103 11.85 -11.34 2.99
CA ILE A 103 12.37 -10.20 2.23
C ILE A 103 13.48 -10.63 1.27
N GLU A 104 14.37 -11.53 1.68
CA GLU A 104 15.39 -12.10 0.81
C GLU A 104 14.77 -12.85 -0.38
N GLU A 105 13.73 -13.63 -0.13
CA GLU A 105 13.00 -14.33 -1.18
C GLU A 105 12.36 -13.35 -2.17
N MET A 106 11.73 -12.30 -1.68
CA MET A 106 11.17 -11.24 -2.52
C MET A 106 12.25 -10.54 -3.35
N ALA A 107 13.39 -10.26 -2.76
CA ALA A 107 14.52 -9.61 -3.43
C ALA A 107 15.10 -10.47 -4.57
N LYS A 108 15.09 -11.79 -4.42
CA LYS A 108 15.52 -12.73 -5.47
C LYS A 108 14.51 -12.92 -6.57
N ASN A 109 13.22 -12.66 -6.31
CA ASN A 109 12.11 -12.94 -7.21
C ASN A 109 11.28 -11.68 -7.51
N ARG A 110 11.92 -10.53 -7.72
CA ARG A 110 11.27 -9.24 -7.92
C ARG A 110 10.19 -9.27 -9.00
N GLU A 111 10.49 -9.86 -10.16
CA GLU A 111 9.53 -9.95 -11.27
C GLU A 111 8.28 -10.74 -10.90
N ALA A 112 8.43 -11.86 -10.21
CA ALA A 112 7.33 -12.69 -9.74
C ALA A 112 6.45 -11.95 -8.73
N VAL A 113 7.07 -11.21 -7.81
CA VAL A 113 6.36 -10.39 -6.82
C VAL A 113 5.55 -9.29 -7.51
N LEU A 114 6.17 -8.56 -8.42
CA LEU A 114 5.50 -7.47 -9.16
C LEU A 114 4.36 -7.99 -10.04
N LYS A 115 4.53 -9.12 -10.66
CA LYS A 115 3.49 -9.78 -11.46
C LYS A 115 2.30 -10.18 -10.58
N GLU A 116 2.54 -10.73 -9.40
CA GLU A 116 1.49 -11.11 -8.45
C GLU A 116 0.76 -9.88 -7.88
N VAL A 117 1.47 -8.82 -7.56
CA VAL A 117 0.85 -7.55 -7.11
C VAL A 117 -0.10 -7.01 -8.18
N ARG A 118 0.34 -6.98 -9.43
CA ARG A 118 -0.49 -6.52 -10.55
C ARG A 118 -1.68 -7.43 -10.79
N ARG A 119 -1.51 -8.74 -10.73
CA ARG A 119 -2.62 -9.70 -10.85
C ARG A 119 -3.69 -9.44 -9.80
N ARG A 120 -3.30 -9.30 -8.55
CA ARG A 120 -4.22 -9.01 -7.44
C ARG A 120 -4.96 -7.70 -7.64
N TRP A 121 -4.28 -6.69 -8.10
CA TRP A 121 -4.90 -5.41 -8.43
C TRP A 121 -5.93 -5.54 -9.55
N GLN A 122 -5.60 -6.24 -10.65
CA GLN A 122 -6.49 -6.46 -11.77
C GLN A 122 -7.74 -7.26 -11.37
N GLU A 123 -7.57 -8.30 -10.57
CA GLU A 123 -8.64 -9.17 -10.12
C GLU A 123 -9.38 -8.65 -8.88
N ARG A 124 -8.98 -7.51 -8.36
CA ARG A 124 -9.54 -6.90 -7.14
C ARG A 124 -9.52 -7.88 -5.95
N ASP A 125 -8.46 -8.63 -5.80
CA ASP A 125 -8.28 -9.59 -4.72
C ASP A 125 -8.23 -8.85 -3.37
N PRO A 126 -9.16 -9.11 -2.43
CA PRO A 126 -9.22 -8.40 -1.17
C PRO A 126 -8.23 -8.92 -0.12
N ARG A 127 -7.53 -10.01 -0.40
CA ARG A 127 -6.62 -10.63 0.57
C ARG A 127 -5.34 -9.82 0.70
N THR A 128 -4.84 -9.74 1.92
CA THR A 128 -3.55 -9.10 2.20
C THR A 128 -2.43 -9.89 1.55
N PHE A 129 -1.62 -9.23 0.74
CA PHE A 129 -0.43 -9.83 0.13
C PHE A 129 0.73 -9.90 1.11
N LEU A 130 0.95 -8.81 1.85
CA LEU A 130 1.96 -8.76 2.90
C LEU A 130 1.27 -8.80 4.26
N PRO A 131 1.62 -9.75 5.13
CA PRO A 131 1.15 -9.75 6.49
C PRO A 131 1.60 -8.45 7.20
N ARG A 132 0.85 -8.02 8.20
CA ARG A 132 1.26 -6.90 9.03
C ARG A 132 2.53 -7.30 9.78
N PHE A 133 3.64 -6.69 9.45
CA PHE A 133 4.85 -6.78 10.23
C PHE A 133 4.72 -5.84 11.44
N GLY A 134 4.91 -6.34 12.63
CA GLY A 134 4.93 -5.51 13.84
C GLY A 134 3.76 -5.67 14.82
N SER A 135 2.72 -6.42 14.51
CA SER A 135 1.85 -6.94 15.56
C SER A 135 2.50 -8.21 16.10
N ASN A 136 2.97 -8.16 17.34
CA ASN A 136 3.53 -9.28 18.06
C ASN A 136 2.88 -10.61 17.69
N GLY A 137 3.53 -11.33 16.78
CA GLY A 137 3.33 -12.75 16.71
C GLY A 137 4.01 -13.39 17.92
N ARG A 138 3.39 -13.33 19.06
CA ARG A 138 3.50 -14.46 19.95
C ARG A 138 2.65 -15.53 19.30
N ASN A 139 3.29 -16.29 18.43
CA ASN A 139 2.80 -17.59 18.15
C ASN A 139 2.76 -18.34 19.46
N SER A 140 1.58 -18.50 19.99
CA SER A 140 1.29 -19.71 20.73
C SER A 140 1.51 -20.86 19.74
N GLU A 141 2.35 -21.73 20.12
CA GLU A 141 2.66 -23.04 19.56
C GLU A 141 1.44 -23.79 19.03
#